data_b61675605f84408df99b39b238688de0
#
_entry.id   b61675605f84408df99b39b238688de0
#
_cell.length_a   1.000
_cell.length_b   1.000
_cell.length_c   1.000
_cell.angle_alpha   90.00
_cell.angle_beta   90.00
_cell.angle_gamma   90.00
#
_symmetry.space_group_name_H-M   'P 1'
#
loop_
_entity.id
_entity.type
_entity.pdbx_description
1 polymer ?
#
loop_
_entity_poly.entity_id
_entity_poly.type
_entity_poly.pdbx_seq_one_letter_code
_entity_poly.pdbx_strand_id
1 'polypeptide(L)'
;MKAIILAGGHSKRFGSPKAFACIHGEMFYKRIINTLTETNLFDDIIISTNKQLKNEFEYKQIMIDEETHADKGPLSGIYTVMKHYNNEELFFVVSVDTPMITKEAISQLYQFTISQRMEHQADIIAYSDNDKPIPTIAFYSRGVISNIEKALNSNDYSLRHVYKN
;
A
#
# COMPACT_ATOMS: atom_id res chain seq x y z
N MET A 1 -14.00 -2.80 0.43
CA MET A 1 -12.69 -2.25 0.82
C MET A 1 -11.62 -2.75 -0.15
N LYS A 2 -10.64 -1.94 -0.48
CA LYS A 2 -9.58 -2.28 -1.45
C LYS A 2 -8.23 -2.43 -0.75
N ALA A 3 -7.39 -3.32 -1.27
CA ALA A 3 -6.00 -3.44 -0.82
C ALA A 3 -5.06 -2.99 -1.94
N ILE A 4 -3.98 -2.33 -1.57
CA ILE A 4 -2.95 -1.82 -2.47
C ILE A 4 -1.63 -2.47 -2.11
N ILE A 5 -1.03 -3.20 -3.06
CA ILE A 5 0.32 -3.75 -2.92
C ILE A 5 1.29 -2.80 -3.63
N LEU A 6 2.19 -2.20 -2.88
CA LEU A 6 3.20 -1.28 -3.43
C LEU A 6 4.40 -2.09 -3.96
N ALA A 7 4.59 -2.07 -5.27
CA ALA A 7 5.61 -2.87 -5.95
C ALA A 7 6.36 -2.07 -7.03
N GLY A 8 6.45 -0.75 -6.90
CA GLY A 8 7.03 0.14 -7.91
C GLY A 8 8.46 0.60 -7.67
N GLY A 9 9.07 0.25 -6.54
CA GLY A 9 10.39 0.73 -6.17
C GLY A 9 11.53 0.08 -6.97
N HIS A 10 12.62 0.86 -7.18
CA HIS A 10 13.86 0.33 -7.73
C HIS A 10 14.69 -0.28 -6.59
N SER A 11 14.71 -1.61 -6.49
CA SER A 11 15.49 -2.35 -5.47
C SER A 11 16.96 -2.41 -5.83
N LYS A 12 17.66 -1.26 -5.88
CA LYS A 12 19.08 -1.18 -6.24
C LYS A 12 19.98 -2.03 -5.35
N ARG A 13 19.60 -2.22 -4.08
CA ARG A 13 20.37 -3.02 -3.11
C ARG A 13 20.22 -4.52 -3.30
N PHE A 14 19.17 -4.96 -3.96
CA PHE A 14 18.82 -6.38 -4.11
C PHE A 14 19.20 -6.95 -5.48
N GLY A 15 19.62 -6.10 -6.43
CA GLY A 15 20.00 -6.48 -7.79
C GLY A 15 18.83 -6.88 -8.69
N SER A 16 17.62 -7.05 -8.15
CA SER A 16 16.40 -7.39 -8.89
C SER A 16 15.18 -6.87 -8.14
N PRO A 17 14.02 -6.69 -8.82
CA PRO A 17 12.80 -6.26 -8.14
C PRO A 17 12.36 -7.26 -7.07
N LYS A 18 12.17 -6.79 -5.85
CA LYS A 18 11.79 -7.65 -4.70
C LYS A 18 10.46 -8.37 -4.89
N ALA A 19 9.55 -7.80 -5.69
CA ALA A 19 8.25 -8.42 -5.97
C ALA A 19 8.39 -9.85 -6.50
N PHE A 20 9.44 -10.12 -7.26
CA PHE A 20 9.70 -11.41 -7.91
C PHE A 20 10.69 -12.29 -7.15
N ALA A 21 11.20 -11.83 -6.01
CA ALA A 21 11.95 -12.65 -5.09
C ALA A 21 11.05 -13.77 -4.57
N CYS A 22 11.67 -14.92 -4.26
CA CYS A 22 10.93 -16.09 -3.79
C CYS A 22 11.24 -16.40 -2.33
N ILE A 23 10.22 -16.85 -1.61
CA ILE A 23 10.36 -17.45 -0.30
C ILE A 23 9.55 -18.74 -0.29
N HIS A 24 10.17 -19.84 0.11
CA HIS A 24 9.57 -21.20 0.06
C HIS A 24 8.99 -21.54 -1.33
N GLY A 25 9.68 -21.09 -2.41
CA GLY A 25 9.26 -21.36 -3.78
C GLY A 25 8.13 -20.48 -4.31
N GLU A 26 7.67 -19.49 -3.54
CA GLU A 26 6.59 -18.59 -3.93
C GLU A 26 7.09 -17.16 -4.02
N MET A 27 6.74 -16.44 -5.10
CA MET A 27 7.10 -15.03 -5.27
C MET A 27 6.43 -14.16 -4.23
N PHE A 28 7.12 -13.12 -3.76
CA PHE A 28 6.64 -12.22 -2.71
C PHE A 28 5.25 -11.65 -3.02
N TYR A 29 5.03 -11.14 -4.23
CA TYR A 29 3.74 -10.55 -4.56
C TYR A 29 2.60 -11.59 -4.57
N LYS A 30 2.87 -12.80 -5.03
CA LYS A 30 1.87 -13.89 -5.03
C LYS A 30 1.50 -14.30 -3.61
N ARG A 31 2.49 -14.38 -2.73
CA ARG A 31 2.27 -14.70 -1.31
C ARG A 31 1.41 -13.65 -0.64
N ILE A 32 1.68 -12.37 -0.88
CA ILE A 32 0.89 -11.27 -0.30
C ILE A 32 -0.55 -11.30 -0.83
N ILE A 33 -0.75 -11.52 -2.13
CA ILE A 33 -2.10 -11.66 -2.71
C ILE A 33 -2.86 -12.78 -2.01
N ASN A 34 -2.24 -13.96 -1.83
CA ASN A 34 -2.88 -15.08 -1.15
C ASN A 34 -3.26 -14.73 0.29
N THR A 35 -2.36 -14.10 1.02
CA THR A 35 -2.62 -13.67 2.41
C THR A 35 -3.77 -12.68 2.47
N LEU A 36 -3.80 -11.68 1.60
CA LEU A 36 -4.87 -10.70 1.53
C LEU A 36 -6.21 -11.35 1.17
N THR A 37 -6.20 -12.28 0.22
CA THR A 37 -7.40 -13.02 -0.20
C THR A 37 -7.98 -13.83 0.96
N GLU A 38 -7.13 -14.47 1.76
CA GLU A 38 -7.55 -15.28 2.91
C GLU A 38 -8.21 -14.46 4.02
N THR A 39 -7.99 -13.15 4.09
CA THR A 39 -8.65 -12.30 5.09
C THR A 39 -10.14 -12.13 4.82
N ASN A 40 -10.60 -12.28 3.59
CA ASN A 40 -11.95 -12.00 3.13
C ASN A 40 -12.41 -10.55 3.39
N LEU A 41 -11.48 -9.62 3.55
CA LEU A 41 -11.76 -8.21 3.82
C LEU A 41 -11.86 -7.36 2.55
N PHE A 42 -11.26 -7.82 1.45
CA PHE A 42 -11.04 -6.99 0.25
C PHE A 42 -11.83 -7.53 -0.94
N ASP A 43 -12.61 -6.68 -1.58
CA ASP A 43 -13.31 -6.99 -2.84
C ASP A 43 -12.37 -6.86 -4.05
N ASP A 44 -11.35 -5.99 -3.96
CA ASP A 44 -10.29 -5.91 -4.96
C ASP A 44 -8.92 -5.77 -4.29
N ILE A 45 -7.90 -6.39 -4.90
CA ILE A 45 -6.50 -6.29 -4.52
C ILE A 45 -5.76 -5.73 -5.74
N ILE A 46 -5.13 -4.57 -5.60
CA ILE A 46 -4.50 -3.87 -6.71
C ILE A 46 -2.98 -3.84 -6.49
N ILE A 47 -2.21 -4.22 -7.52
CA ILE A 47 -0.77 -4.03 -7.53
C ILE A 47 -0.49 -2.65 -8.12
N SER A 48 0.16 -1.79 -7.33
CA SER A 48 0.67 -0.50 -7.79
C SER A 48 2.14 -0.67 -8.17
N THR A 49 2.47 -0.41 -9.43
CA THR A 49 3.81 -0.60 -9.96
C THR A 49 4.15 0.44 -11.02
N ASN A 50 5.27 0.28 -11.73
CA ASN A 50 5.70 1.14 -12.81
C ASN A 50 5.58 0.45 -14.18
N LYS A 51 5.83 1.21 -15.26
CA LYS A 51 5.71 0.71 -16.63
C LYS A 51 6.69 -0.44 -16.93
N GLN A 52 7.89 -0.42 -16.33
CA GLN A 52 8.91 -1.44 -16.57
C GLN A 52 8.52 -2.80 -16.02
N LEU A 53 7.83 -2.83 -14.87
CA LEU A 53 7.50 -4.06 -14.17
C LEU A 53 6.11 -4.61 -14.49
N LYS A 54 5.23 -3.78 -15.04
CA LYS A 54 3.80 -4.12 -15.24
C LYS A 54 3.61 -5.49 -15.88
N ASN A 55 4.33 -5.78 -16.97
CA ASN A 55 4.13 -7.00 -17.76
C ASN A 55 4.77 -8.25 -17.15
N GLU A 56 5.57 -8.08 -16.09
CA GLU A 56 6.21 -9.19 -15.40
C GLU A 56 5.33 -9.85 -14.34
N PHE A 57 4.22 -9.18 -13.96
CA PHE A 57 3.25 -9.72 -13.02
C PHE A 57 2.22 -10.60 -13.73
N GLU A 58 2.03 -11.81 -13.23
CA GLU A 58 0.94 -12.69 -13.64
C GLU A 58 -0.32 -12.33 -12.85
N TYR A 59 -0.86 -11.13 -13.09
CA TYR A 59 -1.99 -10.60 -12.33
C TYR A 59 -2.71 -9.53 -13.14
N LYS A 60 -4.04 -9.46 -13.01
CA LYS A 60 -4.88 -8.59 -13.86
C LYS A 60 -5.05 -7.17 -13.32
N GLN A 61 -5.17 -7.02 -12.00
CA GLN A 61 -5.48 -5.73 -11.38
C GLN A 61 -4.20 -4.97 -11.05
N ILE A 62 -3.64 -4.34 -12.07
CA ILE A 62 -2.39 -3.58 -11.96
C ILE A 62 -2.67 -2.13 -12.34
N MET A 63 -2.19 -1.20 -11.53
CA MET A 63 -2.22 0.23 -11.82
C MET A 63 -0.80 0.79 -11.87
N ILE A 64 -0.59 1.70 -12.80
CA ILE A 64 0.68 2.43 -12.96
C ILE A 64 0.46 3.84 -12.45
N ASP A 65 1.48 4.41 -11.80
CA ASP A 65 1.46 5.78 -11.31
C ASP A 65 1.15 6.77 -12.44
N GLU A 66 0.38 7.83 -12.12
CA GLU A 66 0.14 8.92 -13.05
C GLU A 66 1.46 9.54 -13.54
N GLU A 67 1.53 9.93 -14.81
CA GLU A 67 2.75 10.50 -15.41
C GLU A 67 3.28 11.71 -14.64
N THR A 68 2.37 12.57 -14.17
CA THR A 68 2.72 13.77 -13.39
C THR A 68 3.37 13.45 -12.05
N HIS A 69 3.16 12.23 -11.53
CA HIS A 69 3.64 11.79 -10.22
C HIS A 69 4.53 10.55 -10.32
N ALA A 70 4.93 10.16 -11.53
CA ALA A 70 5.82 9.01 -11.72
C ALA A 70 7.13 9.21 -10.94
N ASP A 71 7.63 8.12 -10.36
CA ASP A 71 8.87 8.07 -9.57
C ASP A 71 8.86 8.89 -8.27
N LYS A 72 7.69 9.33 -7.79
CA LYS A 72 7.56 10.02 -6.49
C LYS A 72 7.30 9.06 -5.32
N GLY A 73 7.80 7.84 -5.42
CA GLY A 73 7.76 6.85 -4.35
C GLY A 73 6.36 6.28 -4.07
N PRO A 74 6.15 5.71 -2.86
CA PRO A 74 4.91 5.01 -2.53
C PRO A 74 3.67 5.91 -2.48
N LEU A 75 3.82 7.21 -2.18
CA LEU A 75 2.69 8.14 -2.17
C LEU A 75 1.98 8.21 -3.51
N SER A 76 2.73 8.23 -4.60
CA SER A 76 2.18 8.27 -5.95
C SER A 76 1.28 7.06 -6.24
N GLY A 77 1.73 5.87 -5.87
CA GLY A 77 0.95 4.65 -6.05
C GLY A 77 -0.34 4.65 -5.24
N ILE A 78 -0.26 5.06 -3.98
CA ILE A 78 -1.44 5.17 -3.10
C ILE A 78 -2.44 6.17 -3.69
N TYR A 79 -1.97 7.35 -4.08
CA TYR A 79 -2.80 8.40 -4.66
C TYR A 79 -3.53 7.95 -5.91
N THR A 80 -2.81 7.32 -6.83
CA THR A 80 -3.37 6.83 -8.11
C THR A 80 -4.52 5.87 -7.87
N VAL A 81 -4.36 4.91 -6.97
CA VAL A 81 -5.40 3.92 -6.66
C VAL A 81 -6.57 4.57 -5.94
N MET A 82 -6.33 5.41 -4.93
CA MET A 82 -7.38 6.10 -4.19
C MET A 82 -8.21 7.01 -5.10
N LYS A 83 -7.60 7.68 -6.05
CA LYS A 83 -8.27 8.55 -7.02
C LYS A 83 -9.12 7.75 -7.99
N HIS A 84 -8.63 6.60 -8.43
CA HIS A 84 -9.38 5.71 -9.33
C HIS A 84 -10.65 5.16 -8.67
N TYR A 85 -10.54 4.69 -7.43
CA TYR A 85 -11.65 4.15 -6.65
C TYR A 85 -12.26 5.24 -5.76
N ASN A 86 -12.85 6.25 -6.38
CA ASN A 86 -13.30 7.48 -5.71
C ASN A 86 -14.48 7.30 -4.73
N ASN A 87 -15.17 6.16 -4.76
CA ASN A 87 -16.27 5.84 -3.83
C ASN A 87 -15.83 4.98 -2.65
N GLU A 88 -14.56 4.59 -2.60
CA GLU A 88 -14.05 3.74 -1.53
C GLU A 88 -13.55 4.59 -0.36
N GLU A 89 -13.97 4.22 0.86
CA GLU A 89 -13.64 4.98 2.08
C GLU A 89 -12.36 4.52 2.76
N LEU A 90 -11.99 3.25 2.60
CA LEU A 90 -10.88 2.67 3.33
C LEU A 90 -10.03 1.78 2.42
N PHE A 91 -8.71 1.98 2.50
CA PHE A 91 -7.73 1.22 1.73
C PHE A 91 -6.69 0.62 2.67
N PHE A 92 -6.35 -0.64 2.46
CA PHE A 92 -5.19 -1.24 3.12
C PHE A 92 -3.98 -1.15 2.19
N VAL A 93 -2.88 -0.61 2.71
CA VAL A 93 -1.62 -0.46 1.97
C VAL A 93 -0.59 -1.41 2.56
N VAL A 94 0.06 -2.19 1.70
CA VAL A 94 1.14 -3.09 2.09
C VAL A 94 2.25 -3.04 1.06
N SER A 95 3.51 -2.98 1.54
CA SER A 95 4.68 -3.07 0.65
C SER A 95 4.96 -4.52 0.28
N VAL A 96 5.39 -4.72 -0.97
CA VAL A 96 5.87 -6.03 -1.45
C VAL A 96 7.10 -6.53 -0.67
N ASP A 97 7.76 -5.64 0.09
CA ASP A 97 8.91 -5.97 0.94
C ASP A 97 8.53 -6.75 2.21
N THR A 98 7.25 -6.95 2.46
CA THR A 98 6.75 -7.62 3.67
C THR A 98 5.97 -8.90 3.34
N PRO A 99 6.62 -9.90 2.69
CA PRO A 99 5.93 -11.12 2.26
C PRO A 99 5.50 -12.04 3.40
N MET A 100 6.02 -11.82 4.61
CA MET A 100 5.73 -12.64 5.78
C MET A 100 4.55 -12.10 6.60
N ILE A 101 3.88 -11.03 6.15
CA ILE A 101 2.70 -10.53 6.84
C ILE A 101 1.64 -11.62 6.92
N THR A 102 0.97 -11.72 8.07
CA THR A 102 -0.04 -12.75 8.30
C THR A 102 -1.45 -12.19 8.16
N LYS A 103 -2.41 -13.07 7.83
CA LYS A 103 -3.83 -12.69 7.78
C LYS A 103 -4.34 -12.27 9.16
N GLU A 104 -3.83 -12.87 10.23
CA GLU A 104 -4.18 -12.52 11.61
C GLU A 104 -3.75 -11.08 11.93
N ALA A 105 -2.53 -10.70 11.54
CA ALA A 105 -2.03 -9.35 11.74
C ALA A 105 -2.88 -8.32 10.99
N ILE A 106 -3.25 -8.60 9.75
CA ILE A 106 -4.09 -7.71 8.95
C ILE A 106 -5.48 -7.58 9.58
N SER A 107 -6.09 -8.69 9.99
CA SER A 107 -7.41 -8.70 10.60
C SER A 107 -7.44 -7.96 11.94
N GLN A 108 -6.41 -8.10 12.76
CA GLN A 108 -6.26 -7.37 14.01
C GLN A 108 -6.12 -5.86 13.78
N LEU A 109 -5.30 -5.46 12.80
CA LEU A 109 -5.16 -4.06 12.45
C LEU A 109 -6.47 -3.48 11.92
N TYR A 110 -7.23 -4.26 11.16
CA TYR A 110 -8.55 -3.86 10.68
C TYR A 110 -9.52 -3.61 11.83
N GLN A 111 -9.61 -4.52 12.80
CA GLN A 111 -10.47 -4.34 13.97
C GLN A 111 -10.10 -3.10 14.77
N PHE A 112 -8.82 -2.88 14.98
CA PHE A 112 -8.32 -1.68 15.63
C PHE A 112 -8.66 -0.42 14.82
N THR A 113 -8.54 -0.47 13.49
CA THR A 113 -8.87 0.63 12.59
C THR A 113 -10.34 1.04 12.73
N ILE A 114 -11.26 0.09 12.72
CA ILE A 114 -12.69 0.36 12.86
C ILE A 114 -12.96 1.04 14.21
N SER A 115 -12.40 0.53 15.29
CA SER A 115 -12.53 1.12 16.62
C SER A 115 -12.02 2.57 16.68
N GLN A 116 -10.81 2.81 16.17
CA GLN A 116 -10.19 4.13 16.19
C GLN A 116 -10.93 5.15 15.32
N ARG A 117 -11.48 4.73 14.20
CA ARG A 117 -12.27 5.61 13.33
C ARG A 117 -13.59 6.02 13.99
N MET A 118 -14.20 5.11 14.74
CA MET A 118 -15.43 5.42 15.49
C MET A 118 -15.18 6.40 16.63
N GLU A 119 -14.04 6.28 17.30
CA GLU A 119 -13.73 7.07 18.50
C GLU A 119 -13.00 8.37 18.20
N HIS A 120 -12.06 8.36 17.24
CA HIS A 120 -11.10 9.45 17.04
C HIS A 120 -11.03 9.99 15.61
N GLN A 121 -11.79 9.46 14.67
CA GLN A 121 -11.78 9.85 13.24
C GLN A 121 -10.38 9.81 12.62
N ALA A 122 -9.57 8.85 13.04
CA ALA A 122 -8.20 8.69 12.50
C ALA A 122 -8.22 8.36 11.01
N ASP A 123 -7.34 9.00 10.24
CA ASP A 123 -7.24 8.81 8.79
C ASP A 123 -6.17 7.82 8.35
N ILE A 124 -5.14 7.62 9.17
CA ILE A 124 -4.09 6.62 8.92
C ILE A 124 -3.89 5.82 10.20
N ILE A 125 -3.97 4.50 10.09
CA ILE A 125 -3.73 3.58 11.20
C ILE A 125 -2.72 2.54 10.74
N ALA A 126 -1.54 2.57 11.33
CA ALA A 126 -0.40 1.77 10.92
C ALA A 126 0.11 0.90 12.06
N TYR A 127 0.75 -0.21 11.72
CA TYR A 127 1.63 -0.89 12.66
C TYR A 127 2.82 -0.01 13.01
N SER A 128 3.40 -0.23 14.18
CA SER A 128 4.61 0.47 14.60
C SER A 128 5.70 -0.52 15.00
N ASP A 129 6.93 -0.09 14.82
CA ASP A 129 8.12 -0.77 15.33
C ASP A 129 8.90 0.24 16.18
N ASN A 130 9.11 -0.09 17.47
CA ASN A 130 9.76 0.81 18.42
C ASN A 130 9.16 2.23 18.41
N ASP A 131 7.83 2.32 18.47
CA ASP A 131 7.03 3.56 18.45
C ASP A 131 7.15 4.36 17.13
N LYS A 132 7.75 3.79 16.10
CA LYS A 132 7.79 4.40 14.77
C LYS A 132 6.75 3.75 13.87
N PRO A 133 5.81 4.52 13.29
CA PRO A 133 4.81 3.94 12.41
C PRO A 133 5.44 3.37 11.14
N ILE A 134 4.86 2.26 10.66
CA ILE A 134 5.22 1.63 9.40
C ILE A 134 4.12 1.98 8.39
N PRO A 135 4.26 3.09 7.65
CA PRO A 135 3.17 3.59 6.81
C PRO A 135 2.89 2.73 5.58
N THR A 136 3.73 1.74 5.31
CA THR A 136 3.52 0.75 4.25
C THR A 136 2.94 -0.57 4.77
N ILE A 137 2.42 -0.58 5.99
CA ILE A 137 1.55 -1.62 6.55
C ILE A 137 0.46 -0.89 7.33
N ALA A 138 -0.55 -0.35 6.63
CA ALA A 138 -1.47 0.59 7.23
C ALA A 138 -2.81 0.66 6.50
N PHE A 139 -3.85 1.06 7.22
CA PHE A 139 -5.12 1.47 6.64
C PHE A 139 -5.14 3.00 6.44
N TYR A 140 -5.58 3.42 5.27
CA TYR A 140 -5.72 4.83 4.88
C TYR A 140 -7.17 5.12 4.56
N SER A 141 -7.73 6.16 5.16
CA SER A 141 -9.07 6.62 4.82
C SER A 141 -9.02 7.63 3.68
N ARG A 142 -10.16 7.81 3.02
CA ARG A 142 -10.30 8.81 1.95
C ARG A 142 -10.00 10.23 2.44
N GLY A 143 -10.22 10.51 3.70
CA GLY A 143 -9.93 11.83 4.29
C GLY A 143 -8.49 12.29 4.11
N VAL A 144 -7.54 11.37 3.91
CA VAL A 144 -6.12 11.69 3.77
C VAL A 144 -5.72 12.09 2.33
N ILE A 145 -6.61 11.91 1.34
CA ILE A 145 -6.25 12.11 -0.07
C ILE A 145 -5.74 13.53 -0.38
N SER A 146 -6.32 14.54 0.25
CA SER A 146 -5.89 15.93 0.06
C SER A 146 -4.49 16.17 0.61
N ASN A 147 -4.14 15.55 1.74
CA ASN A 147 -2.80 15.64 2.31
C ASN A 147 -1.76 14.92 1.43
N ILE A 148 -2.13 13.79 0.84
CA ILE A 148 -1.27 13.08 -0.12
C ILE A 148 -1.02 13.96 -1.35
N GLU A 149 -2.06 14.59 -1.89
CA GLU A 149 -1.96 15.47 -3.04
C GLU A 149 -1.02 16.66 -2.77
N LYS A 150 -1.14 17.30 -1.61
CA LYS A 150 -0.24 18.38 -1.18
C LYS A 150 1.20 17.90 -1.09
N ALA A 151 1.45 16.71 -0.55
CA ALA A 151 2.78 16.13 -0.44
C ALA A 151 3.38 15.86 -1.83
N LEU A 152 2.60 15.33 -2.77
CA LEU A 152 3.03 15.07 -4.14
C LEU A 152 3.39 16.35 -4.93
N ASN A 153 2.73 17.45 -4.60
CA ASN A 153 3.00 18.76 -5.22
C ASN A 153 4.08 19.54 -4.49
N SER A 154 4.64 18.99 -3.40
CA SER A 154 5.77 19.55 -2.67
C SER A 154 7.08 18.87 -3.08
N ASN A 155 8.20 19.30 -2.48
CA ASN A 155 9.49 18.62 -2.66
C ASN A 155 9.71 17.44 -1.70
N ASP A 156 8.77 17.17 -0.80
CA ASP A 156 8.84 16.07 0.15
C ASP A 156 7.72 15.06 -0.12
N TYR A 157 8.06 13.98 -0.84
CA TYR A 157 7.14 12.90 -1.21
C TYR A 157 7.11 11.76 -0.19
N SER A 158 7.72 11.94 0.97
CA SER A 158 7.77 10.89 1.99
C SER A 158 6.40 10.68 2.60
N LEU A 159 6.06 9.43 2.91
CA LEU A 159 4.85 9.09 3.66
C LEU A 159 4.84 9.78 5.02
N ARG A 160 6.03 10.01 5.59
CA ARG A 160 6.18 10.74 6.86
C ARG A 160 5.59 12.14 6.83
N HIS A 161 5.68 12.83 5.69
CA HIS A 161 5.10 14.18 5.52
C HIS A 161 3.58 14.14 5.67
N VAL A 162 2.94 13.08 5.21
CA VAL A 162 1.48 12.92 5.24
C VAL A 162 0.96 12.67 6.66
N TYR A 163 1.59 11.75 7.42
CA TYR A 163 1.08 11.39 8.75
C TYR A 163 1.52 12.31 9.87
N LYS A 164 2.45 13.21 9.65
CA LYS A 164 2.85 14.23 10.63
C LYS A 164 1.91 15.44 10.70
N ASN A 165 1.08 15.57 9.71
CA ASN A 165 0.08 16.63 9.61
C ASN A 165 -1.29 16.08 9.98
#